data_a152838d3c35074788a89247a0d32f03
#
_entry.id   a152838d3c35074788a89247a0d32f03
#
_cell.length_a   1.000
_cell.length_b   1.000
_cell.length_c   1.000
_cell.angle_alpha   90.00
_cell.angle_beta   90.00
_cell.angle_gamma   90.00
#
_symmetry.space_group_name_H-M   'P 1'
#
loop_
_entity.id
_entity.type
_entity.pdbx_description
1 polymer ?
#
loop_
_entity_poly.entity_id
_entity_poly.type
_entity_poly.pdbx_seq_one_letter_code
_entity_poly.pdbx_strand_id
1 'polypeptide(L)'
;HTQRLMISRDGGETLTRSDAFLLPHIAGGNRDPKVFYHPESAAYIMVLYLDGSEFAIFRSPDLLHWTEASRLNANGMWECPDLFRLPIDGADKWVFWSADGYYMLGAFDGFRFTPETPVLMAYATRLPYAAQTYANVPERVISVAWLRMKDDTRGFHSMMAIPAELSLRRTPDGIRLAFQPVRELDAVRGGPLFLS
;
A
#
# COMPACT_ATOMS: atom_id res chain seq x y z
N HIS A 1 4.49 4.22 20.03
CA HIS A 1 4.43 3.52 18.75
C HIS A 1 5.86 3.25 18.26
N THR A 2 6.23 1.98 18.16
CA THR A 2 7.57 1.52 17.76
C THR A 2 7.43 0.44 16.70
N GLN A 3 8.45 0.25 15.87
CA GLN A 3 8.46 -0.83 14.90
C GLN A 3 9.29 -2.00 15.46
N ARG A 4 8.77 -3.21 15.32
CA ARG A 4 9.43 -4.45 15.77
C ARG A 4 9.39 -5.50 14.67
N LEU A 5 10.31 -6.44 14.73
CA LEU A 5 10.36 -7.58 13.83
C LEU A 5 9.61 -8.78 14.43
N MET A 6 8.82 -9.43 13.61
CA MET A 6 8.25 -10.75 13.86
C MET A 6 8.89 -11.73 12.89
N ILE A 7 9.30 -12.89 13.37
CA ILE A 7 9.99 -13.91 12.58
C ILE A 7 9.18 -15.19 12.60
N SER A 8 8.87 -15.73 11.45
CA SER A 8 8.37 -17.10 11.27
C SER A 8 9.48 -17.98 10.70
N ARG A 9 9.53 -19.24 11.13
CA ARG A 9 10.44 -20.28 10.61
C ARG A 9 9.68 -21.48 10.02
N ASP A 10 8.36 -21.40 9.98
CA ASP A 10 7.42 -22.46 9.61
C ASP A 10 6.37 -22.00 8.57
N GLY A 11 6.73 -21.05 7.72
CA GLY A 11 5.85 -20.56 6.65
C GLY A 11 4.71 -19.63 7.12
N GLY A 12 4.82 -19.06 8.31
CA GLY A 12 3.83 -18.12 8.85
C GLY A 12 2.86 -18.72 9.85
N GLU A 13 2.99 -20.02 10.17
CA GLU A 13 2.12 -20.67 11.16
C GLU A 13 2.36 -20.14 12.57
N THR A 14 3.63 -19.88 12.93
CA THR A 14 3.99 -19.25 14.19
C THR A 14 4.85 -18.00 13.96
N LEU A 15 4.72 -17.05 14.88
CA LEU A 15 5.48 -15.80 14.85
C LEU A 15 6.20 -15.58 16.19
N THR A 16 7.50 -15.38 16.13
CA THR A 16 8.32 -15.00 17.29
C THR A 16 8.67 -13.52 17.20
N ARG A 17 8.35 -12.77 18.25
CA ARG A 17 8.70 -11.36 18.33
C ARG A 17 10.18 -11.20 18.69
N SER A 18 10.89 -10.37 17.94
CA SER A 18 12.22 -9.91 18.34
C SER A 18 12.12 -8.93 19.53
N ASP A 19 13.04 -9.01 20.48
CA ASP A 19 13.11 -8.06 21.59
C ASP A 19 13.68 -6.72 21.16
N ALA A 20 14.47 -6.68 20.11
CA ALA A 20 15.02 -5.45 19.56
C ALA A 20 13.95 -4.59 18.87
N PHE A 21 14.01 -3.28 19.11
CA PHE A 21 13.28 -2.31 18.31
C PHE A 21 14.01 -2.07 17.00
N LEU A 22 13.29 -2.12 15.88
CA LEU A 22 13.81 -1.71 14.58
C LEU A 22 13.83 -0.18 14.47
N LEU A 23 12.73 0.45 14.88
CA LEU A 23 12.61 1.90 14.98
C LEU A 23 11.95 2.26 16.32
N PRO A 24 12.48 3.27 17.02
CA PRO A 24 11.84 3.83 18.20
C PRO A 24 10.59 4.61 17.81
N HIS A 25 9.89 5.15 18.81
CA HIS A 25 8.88 6.17 18.59
C HIS A 25 9.54 7.42 17.97
N ILE A 26 8.96 7.91 16.88
CA ILE A 26 9.52 9.04 16.11
C ILE A 26 8.66 10.29 16.33
N ALA A 27 7.35 10.19 16.04
CA ALA A 27 6.43 11.31 16.13
C ALA A 27 4.98 10.81 16.27
N GLY A 28 4.12 11.61 16.89
CA GLY A 28 2.67 11.43 16.94
C GLY A 28 2.24 9.99 17.15
N GLY A 29 1.50 9.46 16.20
CA GLY A 29 1.00 8.09 16.17
C GLY A 29 1.69 7.22 15.13
N ASN A 30 3.00 7.35 14.91
CA ASN A 30 3.71 6.65 13.83
C ASN A 30 3.41 5.14 13.79
N ARG A 31 2.94 4.66 12.63
CA ARG A 31 2.41 3.31 12.40
C ARG A 31 2.36 2.92 10.93
N ASP A 32 1.83 1.74 10.67
CA ASP A 32 1.50 1.22 9.34
C ASP A 32 2.71 1.14 8.39
N PRO A 33 3.79 0.43 8.77
CA PRO A 33 4.95 0.30 7.92
C PRO A 33 4.65 -0.56 6.69
N LYS A 34 4.93 -0.04 5.50
CA LYS A 34 5.04 -0.82 4.27
C LYS A 34 6.50 -1.10 3.97
N VAL A 35 6.85 -2.37 3.83
CA VAL A 35 8.24 -2.79 3.56
C VAL A 35 8.32 -3.57 2.25
N PHE A 36 9.30 -3.23 1.41
CA PHE A 36 9.60 -3.94 0.17
C PHE A 36 11.09 -3.87 -0.16
N TYR A 37 11.56 -4.74 -1.05
CA TYR A 37 12.91 -4.68 -1.57
C TYR A 37 12.96 -3.83 -2.85
N HIS A 38 13.91 -2.91 -2.94
CA HIS A 38 14.16 -2.06 -4.11
C HIS A 38 15.45 -2.51 -4.80
N PRO A 39 15.36 -3.27 -5.92
CA PRO A 39 16.52 -3.89 -6.55
C PRO A 39 17.54 -2.89 -7.05
N GLU A 40 17.10 -1.78 -7.63
CA GLU A 40 17.95 -0.76 -8.25
C GLU A 40 18.90 -0.10 -7.24
N SER A 41 18.49 -0.01 -5.99
CA SER A 41 19.31 0.54 -4.90
C SER A 41 19.83 -0.52 -3.93
N ALA A 42 19.58 -1.81 -4.21
CA ALA A 42 19.97 -2.97 -3.42
C ALA A 42 19.67 -2.82 -1.91
N ALA A 43 18.45 -2.36 -1.57
CA ALA A 43 18.04 -2.09 -0.21
C ALA A 43 16.57 -2.42 0.04
N TYR A 44 16.25 -2.76 1.28
CA TYR A 44 14.89 -2.76 1.78
C TYR A 44 14.45 -1.34 2.07
N ILE A 45 13.22 -1.03 1.67
CA ILE A 45 12.59 0.27 1.88
C ILE A 45 11.44 0.07 2.85
N MET A 46 11.30 0.97 3.81
CA MET A 46 10.11 1.08 4.66
C MET A 46 9.51 2.46 4.48
N VAL A 47 8.24 2.51 4.10
CA VAL A 47 7.45 3.73 4.16
C VAL A 47 6.59 3.68 5.42
N LEU A 48 6.70 4.71 6.25
CA LEU A 48 6.04 4.77 7.56
C LEU A 48 5.23 6.06 7.68
N TYR A 49 3.98 5.93 8.10
CA TYR A 49 3.20 7.08 8.52
C TYR A 49 3.72 7.61 9.85
N LEU A 50 3.89 8.91 9.98
CA LEU A 50 4.35 9.57 11.21
C LEU A 50 3.20 10.21 11.98
N ASP A 51 2.68 11.31 11.45
CA ASP A 51 1.55 12.07 12.03
C ASP A 51 1.00 13.07 11.01
N GLY A 52 -0.29 13.46 11.15
CA GLY A 52 -0.91 14.42 10.24
C GLY A 52 -0.87 13.99 8.78
N SER A 53 -0.06 14.66 7.97
CA SER A 53 0.20 14.29 6.57
C SER A 53 1.68 13.97 6.33
N GLU A 54 2.43 13.64 7.38
CA GLU A 54 3.85 13.32 7.28
C GLU A 54 4.11 11.83 7.21
N PHE A 55 4.99 11.47 6.29
CA PHE A 55 5.50 10.13 6.08
C PHE A 55 7.03 10.15 6.06
N ALA A 56 7.65 9.06 6.47
CA ALA A 56 9.08 8.87 6.37
C ALA A 56 9.42 7.65 5.52
N ILE A 57 10.53 7.74 4.79
CA ILE A 57 11.12 6.63 4.04
C ILE A 57 12.41 6.24 4.73
N PHE A 58 12.50 4.97 5.08
CA PHE A 58 13.69 4.37 5.69
C PHE A 58 14.29 3.35 4.74
N ARG A 59 15.58 3.13 4.89
CA ARG A 59 16.37 2.14 4.15
C ARG A 59 17.07 1.20 5.09
N SER A 60 17.17 -0.06 4.67
CA SER A 60 17.93 -1.08 5.40
C SER A 60 18.63 -2.02 4.41
N PRO A 61 19.88 -2.43 4.69
CA PRO A 61 20.54 -3.48 3.92
C PRO A 61 20.06 -4.88 4.31
N ASP A 62 19.43 -5.08 5.47
CA ASP A 62 19.28 -6.38 6.12
C ASP A 62 17.97 -6.57 6.91
N LEU A 63 17.01 -5.62 6.82
CA LEU A 63 15.76 -5.56 7.59
C LEU A 63 15.93 -5.29 9.10
N LEU A 64 17.16 -5.20 9.59
CA LEU A 64 17.46 -5.03 11.01
C LEU A 64 17.96 -3.61 11.32
N HIS A 65 18.76 -3.05 10.43
CA HIS A 65 19.38 -1.73 10.62
C HIS A 65 18.73 -0.73 9.65
N TRP A 66 17.93 0.18 10.19
CA TRP A 66 17.16 1.15 9.43
C TRP A 66 17.70 2.56 9.59
N THR A 67 17.84 3.27 8.48
CA THR A 67 18.25 4.69 8.44
C THR A 67 17.18 5.49 7.72
N GLU A 68 16.78 6.62 8.27
CA GLU A 68 15.86 7.56 7.62
C GLU A 68 16.55 8.15 6.37
N ALA A 69 15.92 7.99 5.23
CA ALA A 69 16.43 8.49 3.95
C ALA A 69 15.77 9.82 3.56
N SER A 70 14.46 9.95 3.78
CA SER A 70 13.73 11.18 3.47
C SER A 70 12.40 11.23 4.20
N ARG A 71 11.80 12.41 4.18
CA ARG A 71 10.42 12.66 4.60
C ARG A 71 9.60 13.22 3.44
N LEU A 72 8.30 12.95 3.50
CA LEU A 72 7.31 13.46 2.56
C LEU A 72 6.15 14.06 3.36
N ASN A 73 5.84 15.32 3.11
CA ASN A 73 4.57 15.92 3.51
C ASN A 73 3.60 15.80 2.34
N ALA A 74 2.58 14.96 2.50
CA ALA A 74 1.56 14.69 1.50
C ALA A 74 0.21 15.24 1.98
N ASN A 75 0.05 16.56 1.92
CA ASN A 75 -1.11 17.26 2.46
C ASN A 75 -2.45 16.64 2.01
N GLY A 76 -3.29 16.26 2.97
CA GLY A 76 -4.57 15.57 2.75
C GLY A 76 -4.47 14.04 2.68
N MET A 77 -3.29 13.47 2.81
CA MET A 77 -3.05 12.03 2.92
C MET A 77 -2.66 11.66 4.36
N TRP A 78 -3.07 10.48 4.81
CA TRP A 78 -2.75 9.97 6.15
C TRP A 78 -2.84 8.45 6.20
N GLU A 79 -2.16 7.83 7.15
CA GLU A 79 -2.19 6.40 7.47
C GLU A 79 -1.92 5.44 6.30
N CYS A 80 -1.62 4.21 6.64
CA CYS A 80 -1.50 3.06 5.74
C CYS A 80 -0.77 3.38 4.44
N PRO A 81 0.46 3.94 4.46
CA PRO A 81 1.19 4.21 3.25
C PRO A 81 1.48 2.93 2.47
N ASP A 82 1.47 3.05 1.15
CA ASP A 82 2.01 2.05 0.25
C ASP A 82 2.83 2.76 -0.83
N LEU A 83 3.84 2.07 -1.35
CA LEU A 83 4.70 2.59 -2.41
C LEU A 83 5.03 1.46 -3.39
N PHE A 84 4.49 1.55 -4.58
CA PHE A 84 4.63 0.53 -5.61
C PHE A 84 4.76 1.16 -6.99
N ARG A 85 5.27 0.40 -7.95
CA ARG A 85 5.42 0.88 -9.33
C ARG A 85 4.51 0.14 -10.28
N LEU A 86 4.06 0.86 -11.30
CA LEU A 86 3.22 0.36 -12.38
C LEU A 86 3.74 0.86 -13.73
N PRO A 87 3.74 0.02 -14.76
CA PRO A 87 4.14 0.42 -16.09
C PRO A 87 3.06 1.28 -16.76
N ILE A 88 3.52 2.26 -17.54
CA ILE A 88 2.70 3.01 -18.50
C ILE A 88 3.57 3.52 -19.64
N ASP A 89 3.15 3.32 -20.89
CA ASP A 89 3.80 3.82 -22.11
C ASP A 89 5.29 3.43 -22.21
N GLY A 90 5.65 2.24 -21.78
CA GLY A 90 7.03 1.74 -21.83
C GLY A 90 7.95 2.27 -20.73
N ALA A 91 7.42 3.01 -19.76
CA ALA A 91 8.14 3.47 -18.58
C ALA A 91 7.40 3.11 -17.29
N ASP A 92 8.10 3.10 -16.18
CA ASP A 92 7.50 2.88 -14.87
C ASP A 92 7.16 4.19 -14.19
N LYS A 93 6.02 4.22 -13.49
CA LYS A 93 5.65 5.27 -12.54
C LYS A 93 5.47 4.67 -11.16
N TRP A 94 5.96 5.38 -10.17
CA TRP A 94 5.72 5.04 -8.78
C TRP A 94 4.42 5.66 -8.30
N VAL A 95 3.70 4.91 -7.50
CA VAL A 95 2.45 5.31 -6.84
C VAL A 95 2.73 5.40 -5.36
N PHE A 96 2.58 6.58 -4.77
CA PHE A 96 2.53 6.77 -3.33
C PHE A 96 1.07 6.82 -2.91
N TRP A 97 0.68 5.93 -2.00
CA TRP A 97 -0.70 5.67 -1.62
C TRP A 97 -0.94 5.90 -0.13
N SER A 98 -2.18 6.20 0.27
CA SER A 98 -2.61 6.32 1.67
C SER A 98 -3.99 5.71 1.93
N ALA A 99 -4.38 5.65 3.20
CA ALA A 99 -5.51 4.87 3.70
C ALA A 99 -6.85 5.11 2.99
N ASP A 100 -7.21 6.34 2.70
CA ASP A 100 -8.50 6.73 2.07
C ASP A 100 -8.51 6.59 0.54
N GLY A 101 -7.43 6.04 -0.05
CA GLY A 101 -7.32 5.94 -1.49
C GLY A 101 -6.85 7.22 -2.17
N TYR A 102 -6.30 8.15 -1.42
CA TYR A 102 -5.53 9.24 -2.00
C TYR A 102 -4.16 8.74 -2.45
N TYR A 103 -3.70 9.24 -3.58
CA TYR A 103 -2.41 8.85 -4.14
C TYR A 103 -1.77 9.95 -4.95
N MET A 104 -0.48 9.83 -5.17
CA MET A 104 0.31 10.63 -6.10
C MET A 104 1.06 9.72 -7.04
N LEU A 105 1.23 10.15 -8.29
CA LEU A 105 2.16 9.55 -9.23
C LEU A 105 3.47 10.32 -9.20
N GLY A 106 4.59 9.62 -9.38
CA GLY A 106 5.89 10.24 -9.33
C GLY A 106 7.03 9.29 -9.67
N ALA A 107 8.22 9.68 -9.27
CA ALA A 107 9.45 8.91 -9.35
C ALA A 107 9.95 8.54 -7.95
N PHE A 108 10.60 7.39 -7.84
CA PHE A 108 11.28 6.95 -6.62
C PHE A 108 12.65 6.40 -6.99
N ASP A 109 13.68 6.92 -6.35
CA ASP A 109 15.08 6.60 -6.63
C ASP A 109 15.70 5.62 -5.59
N GLY A 110 14.86 5.09 -4.71
CA GLY A 110 15.30 4.27 -3.58
C GLY A 110 15.63 5.07 -2.32
N PHE A 111 15.60 6.40 -2.38
CA PHE A 111 15.83 7.30 -1.25
C PHE A 111 14.67 8.26 -1.03
N ARG A 112 14.12 8.80 -2.10
CA ARG A 112 13.09 9.84 -2.07
C ARG A 112 12.02 9.57 -3.11
N PHE A 113 10.77 9.77 -2.71
CA PHE A 113 9.65 9.89 -3.64
C PHE A 113 9.53 11.35 -4.08
N THR A 114 9.52 11.57 -5.39
CA THR A 114 9.33 12.89 -6.00
C THR A 114 7.98 12.91 -6.72
N PRO A 115 6.96 13.60 -6.16
CA PRO A 115 5.65 13.68 -6.79
C PRO A 115 5.72 14.41 -8.13
N GLU A 116 5.00 13.90 -9.13
CA GLU A 116 4.80 14.51 -10.44
C GLU A 116 3.34 14.92 -10.66
N THR A 117 2.43 14.51 -9.77
CA THR A 117 1.04 14.92 -9.78
C THR A 117 0.65 15.56 -8.44
N PRO A 118 -0.41 16.36 -8.39
CA PRO A 118 -1.07 16.65 -7.12
C PRO A 118 -1.61 15.36 -6.50
N VAL A 119 -2.16 15.46 -5.30
CA VAL A 119 -2.90 14.36 -4.67
C VAL A 119 -4.16 14.08 -5.49
N LEU A 120 -4.31 12.83 -5.89
CA LEU A 120 -5.43 12.30 -6.66
C LEU A 120 -6.26 11.37 -5.77
N MET A 121 -7.51 11.13 -6.12
CA MET A 121 -8.40 10.22 -5.40
C MET A 121 -8.78 9.04 -6.29
N ALA A 122 -8.61 7.83 -5.78
CA ALA A 122 -8.89 6.59 -6.50
C ALA A 122 -10.33 6.09 -6.29
N TYR A 123 -10.91 6.35 -5.12
CA TYR A 123 -12.22 5.83 -4.74
C TYR A 123 -13.31 6.88 -4.90
N ALA A 124 -14.45 6.48 -5.51
CA ALA A 124 -15.63 7.33 -5.64
C ALA A 124 -16.41 7.47 -4.31
N THR A 125 -16.10 6.63 -3.31
CA THR A 125 -16.78 6.65 -2.00
C THR A 125 -15.74 6.51 -0.89
N ARG A 126 -16.15 6.79 0.36
CA ARG A 126 -15.31 6.56 1.54
C ARG A 126 -15.44 5.16 2.13
N LEU A 127 -16.08 4.24 1.41
CA LEU A 127 -16.28 2.88 1.88
C LEU A 127 -14.95 2.08 1.95
N PRO A 128 -14.12 2.03 0.89
CA PRO A 128 -12.83 1.38 0.97
C PRO A 128 -11.84 2.19 1.82
N TYR A 129 -11.05 1.50 2.63
CA TYR A 129 -10.05 2.10 3.51
C TYR A 129 -8.87 1.15 3.74
N ALA A 130 -7.72 1.70 4.15
CA ALA A 130 -6.53 0.97 4.57
C ALA A 130 -6.08 -0.09 3.55
N ALA A 131 -6.22 0.20 2.25
CA ALA A 131 -5.80 -0.71 1.21
C ALA A 131 -4.28 -0.91 1.23
N GLN A 132 -3.86 -2.15 1.00
CA GLN A 132 -2.45 -2.52 0.87
C GLN A 132 -2.26 -3.42 -0.34
N THR A 133 -1.11 -3.29 -1.00
CA THR A 133 -0.73 -4.22 -2.05
C THR A 133 -0.07 -5.47 -1.49
N TYR A 134 -0.31 -6.62 -2.13
CA TYR A 134 0.38 -7.86 -1.80
C TYR A 134 1.86 -7.77 -2.19
N ALA A 135 2.72 -8.31 -1.32
CA ALA A 135 4.14 -8.49 -1.63
C ALA A 135 4.38 -9.75 -2.44
N ASN A 136 5.49 -9.78 -3.20
CA ASN A 136 5.97 -10.96 -3.91
C ASN A 136 4.98 -11.56 -4.92
N VAL A 137 4.13 -10.73 -5.52
CA VAL A 137 3.30 -11.13 -6.66
C VAL A 137 4.05 -10.73 -7.94
N PRO A 138 4.61 -11.69 -8.69
CA PRO A 138 5.36 -11.36 -9.91
C PRO A 138 4.44 -10.76 -10.96
N GLU A 139 4.94 -9.72 -11.66
CA GLU A 139 4.31 -9.10 -12.82
C GLU A 139 2.96 -8.40 -12.59
N ARG A 140 2.43 -8.42 -11.36
CA ARG A 140 1.15 -7.80 -11.03
C ARG A 140 1.22 -7.03 -9.73
N VAL A 141 0.44 -5.98 -9.63
CA VAL A 141 0.19 -5.27 -8.36
C VAL A 141 -1.26 -5.51 -7.99
N ILE A 142 -1.49 -6.23 -6.92
CA ILE A 142 -2.82 -6.60 -6.44
C ILE A 142 -3.04 -5.91 -5.09
N SER A 143 -4.14 -5.19 -4.97
CA SER A 143 -4.54 -4.48 -3.76
C SER A 143 -5.80 -5.08 -3.17
N VAL A 144 -5.90 -5.05 -1.84
CA VAL A 144 -7.10 -5.36 -1.09
C VAL A 144 -7.37 -4.27 -0.06
N ALA A 145 -8.63 -3.91 0.12
CA ALA A 145 -9.06 -2.86 1.05
C ALA A 145 -10.03 -3.41 2.11
N TRP A 146 -10.10 -2.70 3.22
CA TRP A 146 -11.19 -2.87 4.17
C TRP A 146 -12.41 -2.05 3.73
N LEU A 147 -13.59 -2.66 3.64
CA LEU A 147 -14.87 -1.98 3.39
C LEU A 147 -15.51 -1.64 4.74
N ARG A 148 -15.56 -0.35 5.08
CA ARG A 148 -16.11 0.18 6.34
C ARG A 148 -17.64 0.18 6.33
N MET A 149 -18.23 -1.00 6.21
CA MET A 149 -19.69 -1.14 6.22
C MET A 149 -20.22 -1.04 7.65
N LYS A 150 -21.33 -0.32 7.80
CA LYS A 150 -22.09 -0.26 9.03
C LYS A 150 -23.31 -1.17 8.87
N ASP A 151 -23.20 -2.42 9.23
CA ASP A 151 -24.32 -3.34 9.24
C ASP A 151 -24.25 -4.21 10.49
N ASP A 152 -25.06 -3.89 11.47
CA ASP A 152 -25.11 -4.57 12.77
C ASP A 152 -26.06 -5.78 12.76
N THR A 153 -26.73 -6.05 11.63
CA THR A 153 -27.79 -7.07 11.55
C THR A 153 -27.25 -8.47 11.31
N ARG A 154 -25.98 -8.62 10.90
CA ARG A 154 -25.39 -9.90 10.47
C ARG A 154 -24.40 -10.51 11.47
N GLY A 155 -24.22 -9.91 12.65
CA GLY A 155 -23.29 -10.41 13.67
C GLY A 155 -21.81 -10.14 13.36
N PHE A 156 -21.50 -9.38 12.32
CA PHE A 156 -20.15 -8.89 12.02
C PHE A 156 -20.21 -7.49 11.39
N HIS A 157 -19.15 -6.73 11.59
CA HIS A 157 -18.95 -5.43 10.98
C HIS A 157 -17.95 -5.51 9.86
N SER A 158 -18.20 -4.75 8.78
CA SER A 158 -17.26 -4.58 7.67
C SER A 158 -16.98 -5.89 6.91
N MET A 159 -16.20 -5.77 5.88
CA MET A 159 -15.72 -6.91 5.09
C MET A 159 -14.45 -6.51 4.33
N MET A 160 -13.73 -7.48 3.80
CA MET A 160 -12.68 -7.23 2.83
C MET A 160 -13.28 -6.94 1.45
N ALA A 161 -12.69 -5.99 0.74
CA ALA A 161 -13.01 -5.79 -0.66
C ALA A 161 -12.55 -6.99 -1.50
N ILE A 162 -13.16 -7.15 -2.65
CA ILE A 162 -12.64 -8.05 -3.68
C ILE A 162 -11.23 -7.55 -4.06
N PRO A 163 -10.20 -8.40 -4.03
CA PRO A 163 -8.87 -8.01 -4.48
C PRO A 163 -8.92 -7.50 -5.92
N ALA A 164 -8.18 -6.43 -6.17
CA ALA A 164 -8.13 -5.80 -7.48
C ALA A 164 -6.70 -5.71 -8.00
N GLU A 165 -6.51 -6.04 -9.26
CA GLU A 165 -5.28 -5.78 -9.99
C GLU A 165 -5.23 -4.32 -10.40
N LEU A 166 -4.12 -3.66 -10.11
CA LEU A 166 -3.89 -2.25 -10.37
C LEU A 166 -3.15 -2.04 -11.67
N SER A 167 -3.54 -1.00 -12.39
CA SER A 167 -2.84 -0.55 -13.60
C SER A 167 -2.92 0.97 -13.73
N LEU A 168 -2.10 1.55 -14.58
CA LEU A 168 -2.22 2.96 -14.96
C LEU A 168 -2.87 3.09 -16.34
N ARG A 169 -3.74 4.08 -16.50
CA ARG A 169 -4.40 4.37 -17.77
C ARG A 169 -4.38 5.86 -18.07
N ARG A 170 -4.25 6.20 -19.36
CA ARG A 170 -4.45 7.57 -19.83
C ARG A 170 -5.95 7.88 -19.87
N THR A 171 -6.30 9.04 -19.35
CA THR A 171 -7.63 9.62 -19.44
C THR A 171 -7.51 11.06 -19.96
N PRO A 172 -8.63 11.73 -20.32
CA PRO A 172 -8.59 13.15 -20.68
C PRO A 172 -7.95 14.04 -19.60
N ASP A 173 -8.10 13.65 -18.32
CA ASP A 173 -7.56 14.41 -17.18
C ASP A 173 -6.13 13.99 -16.78
N GLY A 174 -5.45 13.18 -17.59
CA GLY A 174 -4.11 12.68 -17.35
C GLY A 174 -4.07 11.20 -16.96
N ILE A 175 -2.93 10.75 -16.43
CA ILE A 175 -2.76 9.36 -16.00
C ILE A 175 -3.53 9.12 -14.69
N ARG A 176 -4.27 8.02 -14.63
CA ARG A 176 -5.06 7.60 -13.48
C ARG A 176 -4.83 6.13 -13.14
N LEU A 177 -4.93 5.82 -11.84
CA LEU A 177 -4.95 4.45 -11.35
C LEU A 177 -6.28 3.79 -11.74
N ALA A 178 -6.22 2.57 -12.24
CA ALA A 178 -7.36 1.76 -12.62
C ALA A 178 -7.34 0.45 -11.82
N PHE A 179 -8.53 -0.04 -11.48
CA PHE A 179 -8.77 -1.23 -10.68
C PHE A 179 -9.55 -2.24 -11.52
N GLN A 180 -9.10 -3.48 -11.54
CA GLN A 180 -9.82 -4.57 -12.15
C GLN A 180 -9.87 -5.73 -11.17
N PRO A 181 -11.03 -6.35 -10.92
CA PRO A 181 -11.10 -7.55 -10.11
C PRO A 181 -10.10 -8.59 -10.59
N VAL A 182 -9.43 -9.26 -9.64
CA VAL A 182 -8.42 -10.27 -9.99
C VAL A 182 -9.01 -11.40 -10.84
N ARG A 183 -8.26 -11.88 -11.83
CA ARG A 183 -8.67 -12.93 -12.76
C ARG A 183 -9.01 -14.26 -12.08
N GLU A 184 -8.48 -14.51 -10.89
CA GLU A 184 -8.78 -15.70 -10.10
C GLU A 184 -10.26 -15.85 -9.75
N LEU A 185 -11.03 -14.76 -9.78
CA LEU A 185 -12.47 -14.80 -9.60
C LEU A 185 -13.20 -15.52 -10.73
N ASP A 186 -12.64 -15.59 -11.93
CA ASP A 186 -13.26 -16.30 -13.04
C ASP A 186 -13.40 -17.80 -12.76
N ALA A 187 -12.49 -18.36 -11.94
CA ALA A 187 -12.53 -19.76 -11.51
C ALA A 187 -13.69 -20.08 -10.55
N VAL A 188 -14.24 -19.07 -9.86
CA VAL A 188 -15.36 -19.23 -8.92
C VAL A 188 -16.66 -18.62 -9.44
N ARG A 189 -16.65 -18.12 -10.67
CA ARG A 189 -17.86 -17.56 -11.32
C ARG A 189 -18.82 -18.67 -11.69
N GLY A 190 -20.04 -18.62 -11.17
CA GLY A 190 -21.15 -19.48 -11.61
C GLY A 190 -21.69 -19.10 -12.99
N GLY A 191 -22.66 -19.87 -13.49
CA GLY A 191 -23.39 -19.52 -14.70
C GLY A 191 -24.16 -18.19 -14.54
N PRO A 192 -24.58 -17.54 -15.67
CA PRO A 192 -25.30 -16.29 -15.61
C PRO A 192 -26.65 -16.49 -14.87
N LEU A 193 -26.90 -15.63 -13.88
CA LEU A 193 -28.20 -15.53 -13.24
C LEU A 193 -29.01 -14.50 -14.02
N PHE A 194 -30.09 -14.93 -14.65
CA PHE A 194 -31.11 -14.03 -15.22
C PHE A 194 -32.08 -13.67 -14.11
N LEU A 195 -32.02 -12.43 -13.62
CA LEU A 195 -33.07 -11.90 -12.76
C LEU A 195 -34.28 -11.58 -13.65
N SER A 196 -35.37 -12.29 -13.44
CA SER A 196 -36.67 -12.02 -14.05
C SER A 196 -37.39 -10.87 -13.35
#